data_028d01c69e5e77a635ec91121801cba0
#
_entry.id   028d01c69e5e77a635ec91121801cba0
#
_cell.length_a   1.000
_cell.length_b   1.000
_cell.length_c   1.000
_cell.angle_alpha   90.00
_cell.angle_beta   90.00
_cell.angle_gamma   90.00
#
_symmetry.space_group_name_H-M   'P 1'
#
loop_
_entity.id
_entity.type
_entity.pdbx_description
1 polymer ?
#
loop_
_entity_poly.entity_id
_entity_poly.type
_entity_poly.pdbx_seq_one_letter_code
_entity_poly.pdbx_strand_id
1 'polypeptide(L)'
;FEINRLIERLDGDRVGLIVFTGEAFLQSPMTLDYSALRLFLDIVSTDQMPSSATDFASALEVAEQAFNALDSEEQENPTSSTAARVLLIISDGEDHEQEYEDALKTLTDAQVSIYTLGIGTTAGTTIPLYEAGTGELVGYKRDRQGKVVTTALQREALQQMAAQGGGSYYQIDRGNSGIDAFLARVDELEQGEFSSQEYADFKDQYQWLAALGLLFLLLSWLIPTYSAKKHSLESLKVSG
;
A
#
# COMPACT_ATOMS: atom_id res chain seq x y z
N PHE A 1 11.68 -16.79 -4.75
CA PHE A 1 11.62 -16.45 -6.18
C PHE A 1 10.46 -15.50 -6.48
N GLU A 2 9.22 -15.86 -6.11
CA GLU A 2 8.02 -15.06 -6.46
C GLU A 2 7.98 -13.68 -5.78
N ILE A 3 8.40 -13.57 -4.51
CA ILE A 3 8.46 -12.28 -3.81
C ILE A 3 9.50 -11.33 -4.45
N ASN A 4 10.65 -11.86 -4.89
CA ASN A 4 11.64 -11.07 -5.62
C ASN A 4 11.08 -10.53 -6.94
N ARG A 5 10.28 -11.35 -7.66
CA ARG A 5 9.59 -10.95 -8.87
C ARG A 5 8.54 -9.86 -8.60
N LEU A 6 7.84 -9.94 -7.47
CA LEU A 6 6.95 -8.88 -7.01
C LEU A 6 7.72 -7.56 -6.85
N ILE A 7 8.81 -7.59 -6.06
CA ILE A 7 9.63 -6.41 -5.77
C ILE A 7 10.23 -5.79 -7.06
N GLU A 8 10.54 -6.60 -8.07
CA GLU A 8 11.08 -6.12 -9.36
C GLU A 8 10.06 -5.30 -10.18
N ARG A 9 8.79 -5.45 -9.91
CA ARG A 9 7.71 -4.79 -10.65
C ARG A 9 7.12 -3.57 -9.95
N LEU A 10 7.52 -3.34 -8.71
CA LEU A 10 7.12 -2.14 -7.96
C LEU A 10 7.93 -0.93 -8.45
N ASP A 11 7.27 0.22 -8.58
CA ASP A 11 7.89 1.47 -9.04
C ASP A 11 7.32 2.67 -8.29
N GLY A 12 8.01 3.08 -7.24
CA GLY A 12 7.61 4.23 -6.43
C GLY A 12 6.78 3.90 -5.19
N ASP A 13 6.47 2.62 -4.97
CA ASP A 13 5.69 2.16 -3.82
C ASP A 13 6.54 2.04 -2.56
N ARG A 14 5.99 2.44 -1.42
CA ARG A 14 6.59 2.10 -0.12
C ARG A 14 6.19 0.70 0.29
N VAL A 15 7.18 -0.14 0.57
CA VAL A 15 6.97 -1.55 0.92
C VAL A 15 7.60 -1.86 2.27
N GLY A 16 6.84 -2.49 3.15
CA GLY A 16 7.32 -3.10 4.39
C GLY A 16 7.32 -4.62 4.27
N LEU A 17 8.12 -5.28 5.09
CA LEU A 17 8.19 -6.74 5.17
C LEU A 17 7.89 -7.20 6.59
N ILE A 18 6.84 -8.00 6.75
CA ILE A 18 6.49 -8.67 8.00
C ILE A 18 6.71 -10.15 7.81
N VAL A 19 7.38 -10.77 8.75
CA VAL A 19 7.56 -12.22 8.81
C VAL A 19 6.82 -12.75 10.03
N PHE A 20 6.03 -13.78 9.84
CA PHE A 20 5.19 -14.31 10.90
C PHE A 20 5.17 -15.84 10.94
N THR A 21 5.01 -16.33 12.15
CA THR A 21 4.70 -17.71 12.53
C THR A 21 3.70 -17.66 13.69
N GLY A 22 3.93 -18.28 14.85
CA GLY A 22 3.16 -18.03 16.08
C GLY A 22 3.39 -16.65 16.71
N GLU A 23 4.32 -15.86 16.18
CA GLU A 23 4.58 -14.47 16.48
C GLU A 23 4.91 -13.76 15.17
N ALA A 24 4.66 -12.45 15.11
CA ALA A 24 4.97 -11.64 13.94
C ALA A 24 6.03 -10.57 14.23
N PHE A 25 6.86 -10.31 13.25
CA PHE A 25 7.95 -9.34 13.34
C PHE A 25 7.99 -8.43 12.12
N LEU A 26 8.13 -7.13 12.35
CA LEU A 26 8.42 -6.16 11.29
C LEU A 26 9.91 -6.32 10.88
N GLN A 27 10.15 -7.06 9.81
CA GLN A 27 11.50 -7.32 9.30
C GLN A 27 12.08 -6.12 8.57
N SER A 28 11.25 -5.37 7.84
CA SER A 28 11.60 -4.11 7.22
C SER A 28 10.46 -3.10 7.38
N PRO A 29 10.73 -1.89 7.87
CA PRO A 29 9.74 -0.81 7.86
C PRO A 29 9.38 -0.43 6.42
N MET A 30 8.35 0.38 6.24
CA MET A 30 7.94 0.92 4.94
C MET A 30 9.07 1.73 4.31
N THR A 31 9.55 1.29 3.13
CA THR A 31 10.69 1.89 2.45
C THR A 31 10.51 1.89 0.94
N LEU A 32 11.16 2.85 0.26
CA LEU A 32 11.35 2.89 -1.20
C LEU A 32 12.66 2.20 -1.62
N ASP A 33 13.49 1.79 -0.66
CA ASP A 33 14.75 1.09 -0.95
C ASP A 33 14.52 -0.41 -1.15
N TYR A 34 14.21 -0.78 -2.38
CA TYR A 34 13.99 -2.18 -2.76
C TYR A 34 15.25 -3.04 -2.64
N SER A 35 16.45 -2.44 -2.66
CA SER A 35 17.69 -3.17 -2.44
C SER A 35 17.84 -3.60 -1.00
N ALA A 36 17.51 -2.70 -0.06
CA ALA A 36 17.45 -3.03 1.36
C ALA A 36 16.35 -4.08 1.64
N LEU A 37 15.18 -3.94 1.02
CA LEU A 37 14.09 -4.91 1.17
C LEU A 37 14.49 -6.33 0.73
N ARG A 38 15.20 -6.47 -0.40
CA ARG A 38 15.75 -7.75 -0.87
C ARG A 38 16.78 -8.33 0.11
N LEU A 39 17.65 -7.50 0.67
CA LEU A 39 18.61 -7.93 1.67
C LEU A 39 17.89 -8.47 2.91
N PHE A 40 16.84 -7.81 3.39
CA PHE A 40 16.05 -8.30 4.51
C PHE A 40 15.34 -9.61 4.17
N LEU A 41 14.82 -9.75 2.95
CA LEU A 41 14.19 -10.99 2.50
C LEU A 41 15.20 -12.16 2.44
N ASP A 42 16.43 -11.92 1.99
CA ASP A 42 17.48 -12.95 1.91
C ASP A 42 17.97 -13.43 3.28
N ILE A 43 17.83 -12.61 4.32
CA ILE A 43 18.19 -12.97 5.71
C ILE A 43 17.10 -13.82 6.36
N VAL A 44 15.85 -13.73 5.89
CA VAL A 44 14.74 -14.50 6.46
C VAL A 44 15.00 -15.99 6.31
N SER A 45 15.07 -16.70 7.43
CA SER A 45 15.21 -18.15 7.48
C SER A 45 14.19 -18.77 8.42
N THR A 46 13.58 -19.85 7.98
CA THR A 46 12.64 -20.63 8.81
C THR A 46 13.27 -21.20 10.06
N ASP A 47 14.61 -21.37 10.07
CA ASP A 47 15.34 -21.91 11.21
C ASP A 47 15.43 -20.92 12.39
N GLN A 48 15.19 -19.62 12.12
CA GLN A 48 15.23 -18.56 13.12
C GLN A 48 13.87 -18.30 13.78
N MET A 49 12.80 -18.95 13.31
CA MET A 49 11.47 -18.74 13.81
C MET A 49 11.21 -19.56 15.09
N PRO A 50 10.77 -18.94 16.19
CA PRO A 50 10.64 -19.60 17.49
C PRO A 50 9.48 -20.60 17.56
N SER A 51 8.52 -20.50 16.65
CA SER A 51 7.31 -21.33 16.62
C SER A 51 7.07 -21.95 15.25
N SER A 52 6.45 -23.11 15.22
CA SER A 52 5.92 -23.75 14.00
C SER A 52 4.41 -23.55 13.85
N ALA A 53 3.77 -22.80 14.75
CA ALA A 53 2.37 -22.40 14.63
C ALA A 53 2.26 -21.20 13.66
N THR A 54 1.07 -20.93 13.19
CA THR A 54 0.73 -19.72 12.42
C THR A 54 -0.30 -18.93 13.19
N ASP A 55 -0.07 -17.64 13.36
CA ASP A 55 -0.96 -16.69 14.02
C ASP A 55 -1.17 -15.47 13.10
N PHE A 56 -2.33 -15.41 12.47
CA PHE A 56 -2.68 -14.29 11.60
C PHE A 56 -3.02 -13.04 12.39
N ALA A 57 -3.57 -13.13 13.61
CA ALA A 57 -3.89 -11.96 14.43
C ALA A 57 -2.62 -11.17 14.73
N SER A 58 -1.55 -11.85 15.18
CA SER A 58 -0.23 -11.22 15.41
C SER A 58 0.31 -10.53 14.15
N ALA A 59 0.18 -11.14 12.97
CA ALA A 59 0.63 -10.56 11.72
C ALA A 59 -0.15 -9.29 11.34
N LEU A 60 -1.48 -9.29 11.54
CA LEU A 60 -2.35 -8.16 11.27
C LEU A 60 -2.10 -7.00 12.25
N GLU A 61 -1.86 -7.29 13.54
CA GLU A 61 -1.52 -6.27 14.54
C GLU A 61 -0.18 -5.58 14.20
N VAL A 62 0.83 -6.33 13.77
CA VAL A 62 2.12 -5.74 13.34
C VAL A 62 1.94 -4.92 12.06
N ALA A 63 1.07 -5.34 11.15
CA ALA A 63 0.73 -4.58 9.96
C ALA A 63 0.04 -3.25 10.32
N GLU A 64 -0.91 -3.26 11.26
CA GLU A 64 -1.54 -2.06 11.78
C GLU A 64 -0.52 -1.07 12.36
N GLN A 65 0.41 -1.57 13.19
CA GLN A 65 1.48 -0.74 13.75
C GLN A 65 2.37 -0.12 12.66
N ALA A 66 2.68 -0.87 11.60
CA ALA A 66 3.48 -0.39 10.48
C ALA A 66 2.76 0.72 9.69
N PHE A 67 1.45 0.60 9.44
CA PHE A 67 0.66 1.64 8.79
C PHE A 67 0.48 2.87 9.69
N ASN A 68 0.27 2.70 10.99
CA ASN A 68 0.17 3.80 11.95
C ASN A 68 1.50 4.59 12.06
N ALA A 69 2.65 3.91 11.97
CA ALA A 69 3.95 4.57 11.92
C ALA A 69 4.11 5.42 10.66
N LEU A 70 3.67 4.91 9.50
CA LEU A 70 3.65 5.65 8.23
C LEU A 70 2.77 6.90 8.33
N ASP A 71 1.56 6.79 8.91
CA ASP A 71 0.66 7.92 9.13
C ASP A 71 1.29 9.03 9.98
N SER A 72 2.06 8.64 10.98
CA SER A 72 2.76 9.58 11.85
C SER A 72 3.86 10.34 11.09
N GLU A 73 4.60 9.66 10.21
CA GLU A 73 5.61 10.29 9.33
C GLU A 73 4.96 11.23 8.32
N GLU A 74 3.82 10.87 7.74
CA GLU A 74 3.09 11.68 6.78
C GLU A 74 2.48 12.93 7.41
N GLN A 75 2.06 12.88 8.68
CA GLN A 75 1.59 14.05 9.42
C GLN A 75 2.71 15.06 9.69
N GLU A 76 3.94 14.60 9.93
CA GLU A 76 5.10 15.48 10.10
C GLU A 76 5.59 16.08 8.76
N ASN A 77 5.44 15.34 7.67
CA ASN A 77 5.85 15.76 6.32
C ASN A 77 4.71 15.49 5.31
N PRO A 78 3.70 16.36 5.23
CA PRO A 78 2.55 16.14 4.36
C PRO A 78 2.96 16.09 2.89
N THR A 79 3.04 14.91 2.35
CA THR A 79 3.04 14.65 0.90
C THR A 79 1.58 14.42 0.51
N SER A 80 1.06 15.20 -0.41
CA SER A 80 -0.36 15.24 -0.81
C SER A 80 -0.81 14.01 -1.62
N SER A 81 -0.36 12.82 -1.25
CA SER A 81 -0.72 11.58 -1.91
C SER A 81 -1.59 10.73 -0.99
N THR A 82 -2.84 10.55 -1.37
CA THR A 82 -3.71 9.51 -0.82
C THR A 82 -3.33 8.22 -1.53
N ALA A 83 -2.24 7.58 -1.13
CA ALA A 83 -1.81 6.32 -1.73
C ALA A 83 -2.69 5.16 -1.24
N ALA A 84 -3.04 4.22 -2.13
CA ALA A 84 -3.74 2.99 -1.77
C ALA A 84 -2.93 2.19 -0.76
N ARG A 85 -3.60 1.69 0.29
CA ARG A 85 -2.98 0.87 1.32
C ARG A 85 -3.33 -0.59 1.09
N VAL A 86 -2.32 -1.38 0.88
CA VAL A 86 -2.47 -2.79 0.53
C VAL A 86 -1.64 -3.65 1.48
N LEU A 87 -2.27 -4.68 2.04
CA LEU A 87 -1.60 -5.76 2.77
C LEU A 87 -1.71 -7.04 1.95
N LEU A 88 -0.57 -7.61 1.54
CA LEU A 88 -0.51 -8.91 0.90
C LEU A 88 -0.03 -9.97 1.89
N ILE A 89 -0.88 -10.92 2.23
CA ILE A 89 -0.56 -12.06 3.09
C ILE A 89 -0.21 -13.25 2.20
N ILE A 90 0.99 -13.81 2.38
CA ILE A 90 1.48 -14.96 1.63
C ILE A 90 1.60 -16.13 2.61
N SER A 91 0.75 -17.15 2.47
CA SER A 91 0.66 -18.27 3.41
C SER A 91 0.11 -19.53 2.76
N ASP A 92 0.25 -20.67 3.42
CA ASP A 92 -0.51 -21.89 3.12
C ASP A 92 -1.90 -21.91 3.79
N GLY A 93 -2.21 -20.87 4.60
CA GLY A 93 -3.51 -20.69 5.22
C GLY A 93 -3.76 -21.55 6.47
N GLU A 94 -2.78 -22.31 6.94
CA GLU A 94 -2.90 -23.00 8.23
C GLU A 94 -2.90 -21.94 9.35
N ASP A 95 -4.02 -21.83 10.07
CA ASP A 95 -4.19 -20.95 11.23
C ASP A 95 -4.44 -21.80 12.48
N HIS A 96 -3.71 -21.48 13.54
CA HIS A 96 -3.78 -22.24 14.78
C HIS A 96 -4.58 -21.51 15.88
N GLU A 97 -4.73 -20.19 15.77
CA GLU A 97 -5.37 -19.37 16.80
C GLU A 97 -6.80 -18.95 16.44
N GLN A 98 -7.13 -18.80 15.15
CA GLN A 98 -8.46 -18.51 14.60
C GLN A 98 -9.16 -17.25 15.16
N GLU A 99 -8.44 -16.33 15.77
CA GLU A 99 -9.00 -15.11 16.41
C GLU A 99 -8.49 -13.82 15.73
N TYR A 100 -8.55 -13.76 14.39
CA TYR A 100 -8.00 -12.65 13.63
C TYR A 100 -9.05 -11.58 13.21
N GLU A 101 -10.33 -11.80 13.45
CA GLU A 101 -11.42 -10.96 12.92
C GLU A 101 -11.36 -9.51 13.44
N ASP A 102 -11.00 -9.30 14.70
CA ASP A 102 -10.90 -7.96 15.27
C ASP A 102 -9.73 -7.17 14.67
N ALA A 103 -8.57 -7.80 14.52
CA ALA A 103 -7.40 -7.18 13.88
C ALA A 103 -7.64 -6.91 12.38
N LEU A 104 -8.32 -7.83 11.70
CA LEU A 104 -8.75 -7.66 10.31
C LEU A 104 -9.66 -6.45 10.16
N LYS A 105 -10.66 -6.34 11.05
CA LYS A 105 -11.60 -5.22 11.06
C LYS A 105 -10.89 -3.89 11.31
N THR A 106 -9.94 -3.82 12.23
CA THR A 106 -9.18 -2.60 12.51
C THR A 106 -8.45 -2.10 11.26
N LEU A 107 -7.80 -2.98 10.52
CA LEU A 107 -7.13 -2.64 9.26
C LEU A 107 -8.11 -2.19 8.18
N THR A 108 -9.25 -2.86 8.02
CA THR A 108 -10.27 -2.46 7.05
C THR A 108 -10.92 -1.12 7.38
N ASP A 109 -11.16 -0.85 8.65
CA ASP A 109 -11.65 0.46 9.13
C ASP A 109 -10.61 1.58 8.87
N ALA A 110 -9.30 1.23 8.85
CA ALA A 110 -8.19 2.11 8.43
C ALA A 110 -7.98 2.16 6.90
N GLN A 111 -8.94 1.64 6.11
CA GLN A 111 -8.91 1.62 4.64
C GLN A 111 -7.73 0.83 4.04
N VAL A 112 -7.23 -0.18 4.73
CA VAL A 112 -6.24 -1.14 4.21
C VAL A 112 -6.98 -2.27 3.49
N SER A 113 -6.69 -2.47 2.21
CA SER A 113 -7.21 -3.60 1.43
C SER A 113 -6.33 -4.83 1.64
N ILE A 114 -6.93 -5.95 2.04
CA ILE A 114 -6.19 -7.16 2.40
C ILE A 114 -6.31 -8.20 1.31
N TYR A 115 -5.20 -8.52 0.68
CA TYR A 115 -5.08 -9.56 -0.34
C TYR A 115 -4.36 -10.76 0.24
N THR A 116 -4.74 -11.95 -0.22
CA THR A 116 -4.09 -13.19 0.21
C THR A 116 -3.58 -13.98 -0.98
N LEU A 117 -2.39 -14.54 -0.83
CA LEU A 117 -1.72 -15.36 -1.84
C LEU A 117 -1.41 -16.74 -1.25
N GLY A 118 -2.16 -17.74 -1.68
CA GLY A 118 -2.01 -19.11 -1.22
C GLY A 118 -0.83 -19.81 -1.86
N ILE A 119 0.02 -20.42 -1.04
CA ILE A 119 1.14 -21.25 -1.47
C ILE A 119 0.89 -22.70 -1.10
N GLY A 120 1.13 -23.62 -2.04
CA GLY A 120 1.00 -25.05 -1.81
C GLY A 120 -0.14 -25.69 -2.58
N THR A 121 -0.44 -26.93 -2.23
CA THR A 121 -1.49 -27.74 -2.87
C THR A 121 -2.50 -28.20 -1.82
N THR A 122 -3.76 -28.25 -2.21
CA THR A 122 -4.84 -28.77 -1.35
C THR A 122 -4.76 -30.28 -1.12
N ALA A 123 -4.04 -31.00 -1.98
CA ALA A 123 -3.81 -32.44 -1.82
C ALA A 123 -2.86 -32.79 -0.67
N GLY A 124 -2.17 -31.77 -0.12
CA GLY A 124 -1.13 -31.94 0.88
C GLY A 124 0.19 -32.44 0.29
N THR A 125 1.28 -32.00 0.89
CA THR A 125 2.62 -32.47 0.55
C THR A 125 3.47 -32.59 1.79
N THR A 126 4.47 -33.46 1.73
CA THR A 126 5.44 -33.62 2.82
C THR A 126 6.54 -32.59 2.68
N ILE A 127 7.04 -32.06 3.80
CA ILE A 127 8.11 -31.06 3.83
C ILE A 127 9.45 -31.79 3.70
N PRO A 128 10.18 -31.66 2.56
CA PRO A 128 11.48 -32.32 2.39
C PRO A 128 12.55 -31.59 3.20
N LEU A 129 13.46 -32.34 3.77
CA LEU A 129 14.65 -31.84 4.44
C LEU A 129 15.86 -32.10 3.54
N TYR A 130 16.61 -31.05 3.26
CA TYR A 130 17.82 -31.09 2.45
C TYR A 130 19.06 -30.88 3.33
N GLU A 131 20.15 -31.53 3.02
CA GLU A 131 21.42 -31.33 3.71
C GLU A 131 22.02 -29.99 3.33
N ALA A 132 22.38 -29.17 4.31
CA ALA A 132 23.01 -27.89 4.11
C ALA A 132 24.37 -28.05 3.42
N GLY A 133 24.53 -27.50 2.20
CA GLY A 133 25.76 -27.53 1.43
C GLY A 133 25.81 -28.55 0.29
N THR A 134 25.15 -29.70 0.38
CA THR A 134 25.05 -30.69 -0.71
C THR A 134 23.76 -30.59 -1.49
N GLY A 135 22.68 -30.09 -0.84
CA GLY A 135 21.35 -30.06 -1.44
C GLY A 135 20.73 -31.47 -1.61
N GLU A 136 21.28 -32.51 -0.99
CA GLU A 136 20.73 -33.83 -1.06
C GLU A 136 19.52 -34.00 -0.11
N LEU A 137 18.49 -34.73 -0.56
CA LEU A 137 17.31 -35.05 0.25
C LEU A 137 17.69 -36.02 1.39
N VAL A 138 17.65 -35.51 2.63
CA VAL A 138 17.98 -36.29 3.84
C VAL A 138 16.75 -37.01 4.43
N GLY A 139 15.55 -36.49 4.07
CA GLY A 139 14.30 -37.04 4.57
C GLY A 139 13.14 -36.08 4.52
N TYR A 140 12.18 -36.28 5.42
CA TYR A 140 11.00 -35.41 5.55
C TYR A 140 10.83 -34.97 7.00
N LYS A 141 10.33 -33.73 7.18
CA LYS A 141 10.04 -33.15 8.50
C LYS A 141 9.10 -34.07 9.28
N ARG A 142 9.41 -34.29 10.56
CA ARG A 142 8.62 -35.12 11.46
C ARG A 142 8.16 -34.29 12.66
N ASP A 143 6.98 -34.62 13.16
CA ASP A 143 6.46 -34.04 14.40
C ASP A 143 7.16 -34.65 15.64
N ARG A 144 6.74 -34.18 16.83
CA ARG A 144 7.28 -34.68 18.12
C ARG A 144 7.01 -36.17 18.36
N GLN A 145 6.05 -36.76 17.66
CA GLN A 145 5.69 -38.17 17.71
C GLN A 145 6.41 -38.98 16.63
N GLY A 146 7.23 -38.35 15.79
CA GLY A 146 7.99 -39.00 14.70
C GLY A 146 7.19 -39.25 13.43
N LYS A 147 5.95 -38.79 13.33
CA LYS A 147 5.12 -38.87 12.14
C LYS A 147 5.56 -37.79 11.14
N VAL A 148 5.58 -38.14 9.85
CA VAL A 148 5.89 -37.18 8.79
C VAL A 148 4.83 -36.09 8.77
N VAL A 149 5.29 -34.83 8.84
CA VAL A 149 4.43 -33.64 8.74
C VAL A 149 3.99 -33.45 7.29
N THR A 150 2.68 -33.34 7.09
CA THR A 150 2.07 -33.01 5.82
C THR A 150 1.41 -31.65 5.97
N THR A 151 1.73 -30.71 5.12
CA THR A 151 1.08 -29.40 5.05
C THR A 151 0.18 -29.35 3.82
N ALA A 152 -0.98 -28.74 3.93
CA ALA A 152 -1.95 -28.59 2.85
C ALA A 152 -2.48 -27.15 2.81
N LEU A 153 -2.62 -26.60 1.61
CA LEU A 153 -3.18 -25.28 1.44
C LEU A 153 -4.64 -25.21 1.94
N GLN A 154 -4.87 -24.36 2.94
CA GLN A 154 -6.18 -24.04 3.50
C GLN A 154 -6.78 -22.84 2.74
N ARG A 155 -7.26 -23.11 1.52
CA ARG A 155 -7.74 -22.08 0.59
C ARG A 155 -8.90 -21.26 1.16
N GLU A 156 -9.82 -21.94 1.83
CA GLU A 156 -11.06 -21.36 2.34
C GLU A 156 -10.79 -20.25 3.37
N ALA A 157 -9.84 -20.45 4.27
CA ALA A 157 -9.44 -19.47 5.27
C ALA A 157 -8.88 -18.18 4.60
N LEU A 158 -7.97 -18.37 3.65
CA LEU A 158 -7.37 -17.24 2.90
C LEU A 158 -8.42 -16.48 2.05
N GLN A 159 -9.35 -17.21 1.41
CA GLN A 159 -10.43 -16.59 0.65
C GLN A 159 -11.37 -15.77 1.53
N GLN A 160 -11.71 -16.30 2.72
CA GLN A 160 -12.56 -15.61 3.66
C GLN A 160 -11.89 -14.34 4.18
N MET A 161 -10.62 -14.42 4.56
CA MET A 161 -9.82 -13.28 5.02
C MET A 161 -9.73 -12.17 3.96
N ALA A 162 -9.40 -12.51 2.71
CA ALA A 162 -9.35 -11.54 1.61
C ALA A 162 -10.72 -10.89 1.34
N ALA A 163 -11.80 -11.68 1.34
CA ALA A 163 -13.15 -11.18 1.11
C ALA A 163 -13.61 -10.21 2.21
N GLN A 164 -13.31 -10.52 3.49
CA GLN A 164 -13.61 -9.65 4.62
C GLN A 164 -12.70 -8.40 4.63
N GLY A 165 -11.46 -8.54 4.15
CA GLY A 165 -10.48 -7.46 4.04
C GLY A 165 -10.64 -6.56 2.80
N GLY A 166 -11.72 -6.71 2.01
CA GLY A 166 -11.99 -5.87 0.84
C GLY A 166 -11.10 -6.14 -0.38
N GLY A 167 -10.27 -7.18 -0.33
CA GLY A 167 -9.38 -7.60 -1.42
C GLY A 167 -9.80 -8.90 -2.10
N SER A 168 -8.82 -9.63 -2.62
CA SER A 168 -9.04 -10.88 -3.35
C SER A 168 -7.97 -11.92 -3.01
N TYR A 169 -8.34 -13.19 -3.13
CA TYR A 169 -7.45 -14.32 -3.00
C TYR A 169 -6.82 -14.68 -4.34
N TYR A 170 -5.53 -14.94 -4.32
CA TYR A 170 -4.76 -15.48 -5.43
C TYR A 170 -4.03 -16.75 -5.01
N GLN A 171 -3.58 -17.55 -5.97
CA GLN A 171 -2.83 -18.78 -5.70
C GLN A 171 -1.60 -18.84 -6.59
N ILE A 172 -0.48 -19.27 -6.02
CA ILE A 172 0.71 -19.66 -6.77
C ILE A 172 0.55 -21.14 -7.14
N ASP A 173 0.47 -21.41 -8.44
CA ASP A 173 0.44 -22.76 -8.99
C ASP A 173 1.51 -22.92 -10.08
N ARG A 174 1.88 -24.16 -10.42
CA ARG A 174 2.98 -24.51 -11.35
C ARG A 174 2.88 -23.92 -12.77
N GLY A 175 1.85 -23.22 -13.10
CA GLY A 175 1.64 -22.62 -14.44
C GLY A 175 1.08 -21.21 -14.42
N ASN A 176 0.70 -20.68 -13.26
CA ASN A 176 0.12 -19.35 -13.13
C ASN A 176 0.65 -18.69 -11.86
N SER A 177 1.42 -17.61 -12.03
CA SER A 177 1.80 -16.80 -10.88
C SER A 177 0.61 -15.90 -10.50
N GLY A 178 -0.05 -16.21 -9.39
CA GLY A 178 -1.08 -15.35 -8.80
C GLY A 178 -0.59 -13.92 -8.54
N ILE A 179 0.72 -13.73 -8.51
CA ILE A 179 1.39 -12.42 -8.38
C ILE A 179 1.07 -11.51 -9.56
N ASP A 180 1.06 -12.00 -10.79
CA ASP A 180 0.74 -11.16 -11.96
C ASP A 180 -0.70 -10.63 -11.89
N ALA A 181 -1.64 -11.45 -11.43
CA ALA A 181 -3.03 -11.04 -11.23
C ALA A 181 -3.18 -10.06 -10.06
N PHE A 182 -2.42 -10.25 -8.99
CA PHE A 182 -2.36 -9.32 -7.86
C PHE A 182 -1.81 -7.96 -8.29
N LEU A 183 -0.68 -7.93 -8.99
CA LEU A 183 -0.06 -6.69 -9.47
C LEU A 183 -0.98 -5.92 -10.41
N ALA A 184 -1.63 -6.61 -11.34
CA ALA A 184 -2.64 -5.97 -12.22
C ALA A 184 -3.77 -5.32 -11.41
N ARG A 185 -4.14 -5.91 -10.27
CA ARG A 185 -5.16 -5.34 -9.39
C ARG A 185 -4.65 -4.12 -8.62
N VAL A 186 -3.39 -4.13 -8.17
CA VAL A 186 -2.76 -2.96 -7.53
C VAL A 186 -2.69 -1.80 -8.52
N ASP A 187 -2.23 -2.03 -9.75
CA ASP A 187 -2.18 -1.03 -10.83
C ASP A 187 -3.57 -0.40 -11.08
N GLU A 188 -4.65 -1.19 -11.02
CA GLU A 188 -6.03 -0.69 -11.15
C GLU A 188 -6.45 0.22 -9.98
N LEU A 189 -6.04 -0.11 -8.75
CA LEU A 189 -6.33 0.71 -7.56
C LEU A 189 -5.67 2.08 -7.67
N GLU A 190 -4.41 2.14 -8.05
CA GLU A 190 -3.68 3.39 -8.26
C GLU A 190 -4.35 4.26 -9.32
N GLN A 191 -4.70 3.69 -10.48
CA GLN A 191 -5.39 4.41 -11.54
C GLN A 191 -6.78 4.90 -11.12
N GLY A 192 -7.49 4.12 -10.29
CA GLY A 192 -8.79 4.49 -9.74
C GLY A 192 -8.72 5.70 -8.81
N GLU A 193 -7.68 5.80 -7.99
CA GLU A 193 -7.48 6.93 -7.09
C GLU A 193 -7.08 8.21 -7.83
N PHE A 194 -6.17 8.13 -8.80
CA PHE A 194 -5.84 9.26 -9.67
C PHE A 194 -7.07 9.80 -10.40
N SER A 195 -7.92 8.93 -10.91
CA SER A 195 -9.16 9.33 -11.60
C SER A 195 -10.15 10.03 -10.64
N SER A 196 -10.22 9.58 -9.40
CA SER A 196 -11.11 10.15 -8.38
C SER A 196 -10.63 11.52 -7.90
N GLN A 197 -9.33 11.73 -7.81
CA GLN A 197 -8.73 13.02 -7.44
C GLN A 197 -8.90 14.05 -8.55
N GLU A 198 -8.75 13.68 -9.82
CA GLU A 198 -8.93 14.59 -10.95
C GLU A 198 -10.36 15.15 -11.07
N TYR A 199 -11.36 14.41 -10.58
CA TYR A 199 -12.76 14.87 -10.49
C TYR A 199 -13.10 15.62 -9.20
N ALA A 200 -12.32 15.52 -8.15
CA ALA A 200 -12.55 16.24 -6.90
C ALA A 200 -11.94 17.63 -6.87
N ASP A 201 -10.97 17.89 -7.73
CA ASP A 201 -10.26 19.16 -7.78
C ASP A 201 -10.82 20.08 -8.86
N PHE A 202 -11.09 21.33 -8.43
CA PHE A 202 -11.45 22.51 -9.24
C PHE A 202 -12.90 22.60 -9.76
N LYS A 203 -13.84 22.86 -8.86
CA LYS A 203 -14.86 23.85 -9.19
C LYS A 203 -14.15 25.20 -9.28
N ASP A 204 -13.57 25.48 -10.45
CA ASP A 204 -12.97 26.76 -10.77
C ASP A 204 -13.98 27.89 -10.55
N GLN A 205 -13.87 28.57 -9.42
CA GLN A 205 -14.74 29.71 -9.10
C GLN A 205 -14.19 31.05 -9.65
N TYR A 206 -13.22 31.00 -10.57
CA TYR A 206 -12.69 32.21 -11.19
C TYR A 206 -13.77 32.99 -11.98
N GLN A 207 -14.83 32.33 -12.39
CA GLN A 207 -15.94 32.93 -13.14
C GLN A 207 -16.59 34.10 -12.39
N TRP A 208 -16.75 34.01 -11.08
CA TRP A 208 -17.29 35.10 -10.26
C TRP A 208 -16.34 36.30 -10.15
N LEU A 209 -15.04 36.03 -9.99
CA LEU A 209 -14.01 37.05 -9.96
C LEU A 209 -13.85 37.73 -11.33
N ALA A 210 -13.88 36.93 -12.40
CA ALA A 210 -13.84 37.44 -13.79
C ALA A 210 -15.08 38.29 -14.12
N ALA A 211 -16.28 37.87 -13.71
CA ALA A 211 -17.52 38.65 -13.89
C ALA A 211 -17.47 39.96 -13.12
N LEU A 212 -16.94 39.98 -11.90
CA LEU A 212 -16.77 41.20 -11.11
C LEU A 212 -15.75 42.15 -11.76
N GLY A 213 -14.64 41.63 -12.27
CA GLY A 213 -13.66 42.39 -13.03
C GLY A 213 -14.24 43.05 -14.31
N LEU A 214 -15.04 42.28 -15.05
CA LEU A 214 -15.72 42.77 -16.24
C LEU A 214 -16.74 43.85 -15.90
N LEU A 215 -17.47 43.69 -14.79
CA LEU A 215 -18.42 44.68 -14.31
C LEU A 215 -17.73 46.04 -13.99
N PHE A 216 -16.59 45.99 -13.30
CA PHE A 216 -15.80 47.18 -13.01
C PHE A 216 -15.22 47.84 -14.26
N LEU A 217 -14.82 47.07 -15.27
CA LEU A 217 -14.40 47.60 -16.57
C LEU A 217 -15.54 48.35 -17.29
N LEU A 218 -16.73 47.76 -17.32
CA LEU A 218 -17.92 48.37 -17.91
C LEU A 218 -18.33 49.66 -17.18
N LEU A 219 -18.28 49.67 -15.83
CA LEU A 219 -18.55 50.86 -15.01
C LEU A 219 -17.50 51.96 -15.25
N SER A 220 -16.23 51.61 -15.41
CA SER A 220 -15.17 52.55 -15.74
C SER A 220 -15.38 53.23 -17.09
N TRP A 221 -15.97 52.53 -18.05
CA TRP A 221 -16.28 53.10 -19.37
C TRP A 221 -17.51 54.03 -19.36
N LEU A 222 -18.42 53.84 -18.39
CA LEU A 222 -19.61 54.70 -18.20
C LEU A 222 -19.30 55.97 -17.42
N ILE A 223 -18.18 56.07 -16.73
CA ILE A 223 -17.79 57.28 -15.99
C ILE A 223 -17.12 58.26 -16.97
N PRO A 224 -17.74 59.38 -17.31
CA PRO A 224 -17.12 60.35 -18.20
C PRO A 224 -15.87 60.93 -17.53
N THR A 225 -14.72 60.77 -18.15
CA THR A 225 -13.48 61.41 -17.71
C THR A 225 -13.60 62.93 -17.88
N TYR A 226 -13.88 63.59 -16.78
CA TYR A 226 -13.75 65.06 -16.75
C TYR A 226 -12.28 65.44 -16.96
N SER A 227 -11.94 65.90 -18.19
CA SER A 227 -10.63 66.47 -18.49
C SER A 227 -10.46 67.75 -17.68
N ALA A 228 -9.62 67.78 -16.68
CA ALA A 228 -9.23 68.97 -15.94
C ALA A 228 -8.52 69.90 -16.90
N LYS A 229 -9.19 70.95 -17.26
CA LYS A 229 -8.71 72.07 -18.11
C LYS A 229 -7.49 72.70 -17.45
N LYS A 230 -6.34 72.56 -18.07
CA LYS A 230 -5.06 73.15 -17.68
C LYS A 230 -5.18 74.65 -17.61
N HIS A 231 -5.21 75.28 -16.41
CA HIS A 231 -5.13 76.67 -16.20
C HIS A 231 -3.74 77.15 -16.61
N SER A 232 -3.65 77.86 -17.73
CA SER A 232 -2.48 78.53 -18.22
C SER A 232 -2.14 79.70 -17.29
N LEU A 233 -0.97 79.62 -16.64
CA LEU A 233 -0.33 80.77 -15.97
C LEU A 233 0.39 81.60 -17.03
N GLU A 234 -0.39 82.48 -17.64
CA GLU A 234 0.15 83.56 -18.45
C GLU A 234 -0.30 84.90 -17.81
N SER A 235 0.53 85.43 -16.92
CA SER A 235 0.54 86.89 -16.65
C SER A 235 1.53 87.15 -15.50
N LEU A 236 2.82 87.30 -15.79
CA LEU A 236 3.74 88.14 -15.04
C LEU A 236 4.88 88.57 -15.99
N LYS A 237 4.53 89.38 -16.93
CA LYS A 237 5.48 90.28 -17.56
C LYS A 237 4.83 91.66 -17.46
N VAL A 238 5.33 92.51 -16.56
CA VAL A 238 5.48 93.91 -16.75
C VAL A 238 6.18 94.53 -15.54
N SER A 239 7.22 95.29 -15.86
CA SER A 239 7.73 96.48 -15.21
C SER A 239 8.91 96.35 -14.29
N GLY A 240 9.99 96.93 -14.76
CA GLY A 240 11.08 97.47 -14.01
C GLY A 240 12.38 97.35 -14.72
#